data_654c371a4d52bb634cfa8bdcda3b3aee
#
_entry.id   654c371a4d52bb634cfa8bdcda3b3aee
#
_cell.length_a   1.000
_cell.length_b   1.000
_cell.length_c   1.000
_cell.angle_alpha   90.00
_cell.angle_beta   90.00
_cell.angle_gamma   90.00
#
_symmetry.space_group_name_H-M   'P 1'
#
loop_
_entity.id
_entity.type
_entity.pdbx_description
1 polymer ?
#
loop_
_entity_poly.entity_id
_entity_poly.type
_entity_poly.pdbx_seq_one_letter_code
_entity_poly.pdbx_strand_id
1 'polypeptide(L)'
;MQPISFVKPRRFSLAVLSLALFASMVAGQSGKGNGSGRRTVTLNVIAHAPEGKQVSREDFDLYDSGAPQEIESFSRLDKGSRIVLMIDSSTSLRAELPALQKAVTSVTNELYSDDEMMVVGFNESAEIIEDMTPDLTKLQAASGKIIRKGFPNLFDALVAVADSLGAQAKTGQEKLSIILISDGYDSESKTKFADALRALQEENIILYALQVSDRTRGALMRDKPKPVDALDQLTKGTGGTIYPLDSVEASAKTIADDMRKNWYRLIYAPSGINTLNARRLLLMSHDEKIELRTKSSHPARYRPN
;
A
#
# COMPACT_ATOMS: atom_id res chain seq x y z
N MET A 1 24.14 -41.21 38.76
CA MET A 1 24.49 -41.89 37.53
C MET A 1 23.40 -42.91 37.22
N GLN A 2 22.47 -42.60 36.35
CA GLN A 2 21.54 -43.55 35.77
C GLN A 2 21.45 -43.28 34.28
N PRO A 3 21.36 -44.30 33.42
CA PRO A 3 21.52 -44.16 31.96
C PRO A 3 20.23 -43.79 31.23
N ILE A 4 20.43 -43.03 30.18
CA ILE A 4 19.42 -42.50 29.23
C ILE A 4 18.92 -43.66 28.35
N SER A 5 17.61 -43.87 28.33
CA SER A 5 16.92 -44.86 27.47
C SER A 5 16.60 -44.27 26.12
N PHE A 6 17.08 -44.90 25.03
CA PHE A 6 16.76 -44.60 23.64
C PHE A 6 15.40 -45.18 23.24
N VAL A 7 14.47 -44.36 22.78
CA VAL A 7 13.20 -44.80 22.19
C VAL A 7 13.39 -44.93 20.67
N LYS A 8 13.14 -46.12 20.15
CA LYS A 8 13.16 -46.46 18.69
C LYS A 8 11.96 -45.85 17.94
N PRO A 9 12.13 -45.44 16.68
CA PRO A 9 11.02 -44.94 15.87
C PRO A 9 10.16 -46.11 15.32
N ARG A 10 8.86 -45.96 15.45
CA ARG A 10 7.84 -46.85 14.88
C ARG A 10 7.76 -46.66 13.37
N ARG A 11 7.92 -47.78 12.63
CA ARG A 11 7.68 -47.87 11.19
C ARG A 11 6.18 -47.87 10.95
N PHE A 12 5.69 -46.92 10.13
CA PHE A 12 4.33 -46.99 9.56
C PHE A 12 4.37 -47.68 8.22
N SER A 13 3.56 -48.76 8.11
CA SER A 13 3.35 -49.52 6.90
C SER A 13 2.50 -48.79 5.88
N LEU A 14 2.97 -48.74 4.63
CA LEU A 14 2.16 -48.33 3.48
C LEU A 14 1.08 -49.37 3.20
N ALA A 15 -0.19 -48.97 3.25
CA ALA A 15 -1.28 -49.71 2.65
C ALA A 15 -1.51 -49.13 1.24
N VAL A 16 -1.21 -49.99 0.24
CA VAL A 16 -1.50 -49.74 -1.18
C VAL A 16 -3.00 -50.03 -1.40
N LEU A 17 -3.77 -49.00 -1.74
CA LEU A 17 -5.15 -49.15 -2.15
C LEU A 17 -5.23 -48.89 -3.66
N SER A 18 -5.40 -49.98 -4.41
CA SER A 18 -5.64 -50.00 -5.85
C SER A 18 -7.05 -49.45 -6.11
N LEU A 19 -7.19 -48.35 -6.84
CA LEU A 19 -8.48 -47.88 -7.33
C LEU A 19 -8.51 -47.94 -8.86
N ALA A 20 -9.50 -48.64 -9.36
CA ALA A 20 -9.72 -48.97 -10.75
C ALA A 20 -10.03 -47.74 -11.62
N LEU A 21 -9.40 -47.69 -12.81
CA LEU A 21 -9.75 -46.78 -13.90
C LEU A 21 -11.17 -47.02 -14.42
N PHE A 22 -12.02 -46.02 -14.33
CA PHE A 22 -13.16 -45.88 -15.25
C PHE A 22 -12.82 -44.76 -16.24
N ALA A 23 -12.46 -45.14 -17.45
CA ALA A 23 -12.29 -44.23 -18.57
C ALA A 23 -13.67 -43.91 -19.14
N SER A 24 -14.18 -42.71 -18.83
CA SER A 24 -15.30 -42.10 -19.54
C SER A 24 -14.73 -41.18 -20.62
N MET A 25 -14.73 -41.62 -21.87
CA MET A 25 -14.53 -40.77 -23.03
C MET A 25 -15.70 -39.79 -23.13
N VAL A 26 -15.49 -38.56 -22.70
CA VAL A 26 -16.31 -37.42 -23.12
C VAL A 26 -15.53 -36.72 -24.24
N ALA A 27 -16.02 -36.92 -25.48
CA ALA A 27 -15.60 -36.11 -26.62
C ALA A 27 -16.08 -34.68 -26.40
N GLY A 28 -15.27 -33.88 -25.73
CA GLY A 28 -15.47 -32.43 -25.58
C GLY A 28 -14.93 -31.72 -26.82
N GLN A 29 -15.81 -31.18 -27.62
CA GLN A 29 -15.49 -30.26 -28.71
C GLN A 29 -14.62 -29.12 -28.16
N SER A 30 -13.38 -29.02 -28.64
CA SER A 30 -12.51 -27.87 -28.39
C SER A 30 -13.05 -26.68 -29.17
N GLY A 31 -14.03 -26.00 -28.60
CA GLY A 31 -14.35 -24.63 -28.97
C GLY A 31 -13.17 -23.76 -28.58
N LYS A 32 -12.37 -23.32 -29.56
CA LYS A 32 -11.46 -22.19 -29.40
C LYS A 32 -12.31 -20.95 -29.09
N GLY A 33 -12.68 -20.79 -27.83
CA GLY A 33 -13.15 -19.52 -27.31
C GLY A 33 -11.96 -18.56 -27.33
N ASN A 34 -11.85 -17.73 -28.35
CA ASN A 34 -11.06 -16.51 -28.33
C ASN A 34 -11.71 -15.55 -27.29
N GLY A 35 -11.58 -15.89 -26.03
CA GLY A 35 -11.81 -14.97 -24.94
C GLY A 35 -10.64 -14.00 -24.87
N SER A 36 -10.58 -13.01 -25.74
CA SER A 36 -9.82 -11.78 -25.48
C SER A 36 -10.53 -11.05 -24.35
N GLY A 37 -10.34 -11.52 -23.13
CA GLY A 37 -10.80 -10.82 -21.94
C GLY A 37 -10.22 -9.42 -22.00
N ARG A 38 -11.06 -8.41 -22.22
CA ARG A 38 -10.70 -7.01 -22.24
C ARG A 38 -10.02 -6.71 -20.89
N ARG A 39 -8.73 -6.41 -20.93
CA ARG A 39 -7.94 -6.22 -19.70
C ARG A 39 -8.30 -4.89 -19.08
N THR A 40 -8.89 -4.92 -17.90
CA THR A 40 -9.23 -3.72 -17.13
C THR A 40 -8.08 -3.27 -16.23
N VAL A 41 -8.07 -2.00 -15.92
CA VAL A 41 -7.19 -1.35 -14.93
C VAL A 41 -8.07 -0.82 -13.81
N THR A 42 -7.62 -1.05 -12.58
CA THR A 42 -8.26 -0.53 -11.38
C THR A 42 -7.42 0.60 -10.80
N LEU A 43 -8.06 1.72 -10.48
CA LEU A 43 -7.45 2.86 -9.79
C LEU A 43 -8.18 3.09 -8.47
N ASN A 44 -7.42 3.33 -7.41
CA ASN A 44 -7.96 3.93 -6.20
C ASN A 44 -7.98 5.45 -6.37
N VAL A 45 -9.09 6.06 -6.01
CA VAL A 45 -9.33 7.51 -6.12
C VAL A 45 -9.80 8.02 -4.78
N ILE A 46 -9.14 9.06 -4.26
CA ILE A 46 -9.67 9.87 -3.18
C ILE A 46 -10.38 11.06 -3.81
N ALA A 47 -11.67 11.23 -3.49
CA ALA A 47 -12.48 12.32 -4.03
C ALA A 47 -13.17 13.08 -2.90
N HIS A 48 -12.77 14.34 -2.70
CA HIS A 48 -13.43 15.25 -1.77
C HIS A 48 -14.41 16.12 -2.56
N ALA A 49 -15.68 16.03 -2.21
CA ALA A 49 -16.74 16.85 -2.79
C ALA A 49 -17.40 17.74 -1.73
N PRO A 50 -18.02 18.85 -2.12
CA PRO A 50 -18.85 19.63 -1.22
C PRO A 50 -19.94 18.80 -0.55
N GLU A 51 -20.33 19.21 0.66
CA GLU A 51 -21.37 18.53 1.43
C GLU A 51 -22.67 18.37 0.60
N GLY A 52 -23.24 17.16 0.63
CA GLY A 52 -24.44 16.80 -0.11
C GLY A 52 -24.25 16.47 -1.59
N LYS A 53 -23.04 16.67 -2.17
CA LYS A 53 -22.74 16.26 -3.53
C LYS A 53 -22.28 14.81 -3.58
N GLN A 54 -23.04 13.97 -4.29
CA GLN A 54 -22.58 12.62 -4.66
C GLN A 54 -21.68 12.71 -5.88
N VAL A 55 -20.56 12.01 -5.81
CA VAL A 55 -19.58 11.94 -6.88
C VAL A 55 -19.88 10.73 -7.76
N SER A 56 -19.92 10.94 -9.07
CA SER A 56 -20.21 9.92 -10.07
C SER A 56 -19.13 9.88 -11.17
N ARG A 57 -19.15 8.88 -12.05
CA ARG A 57 -18.18 8.76 -13.13
C ARG A 57 -18.31 9.89 -14.16
N GLU A 58 -19.48 10.47 -14.27
CA GLU A 58 -19.81 11.58 -15.18
C GLU A 58 -19.17 12.91 -14.77
N ASP A 59 -18.68 13.00 -13.52
CA ASP A 59 -17.97 14.18 -13.00
C ASP A 59 -16.50 14.25 -13.45
N PHE A 60 -15.99 13.24 -14.20
CA PHE A 60 -14.54 13.11 -14.46
C PHE A 60 -14.19 12.77 -15.89
N ASP A 61 -13.01 13.26 -16.31
CA ASP A 61 -12.28 12.79 -17.48
C ASP A 61 -11.02 12.03 -17.04
N LEU A 62 -10.80 10.85 -17.60
CA LEU A 62 -9.60 10.05 -17.41
C LEU A 62 -8.74 10.05 -18.67
N TYR A 63 -7.47 10.36 -18.51
CA TYR A 63 -6.47 10.25 -19.57
C TYR A 63 -5.38 9.26 -19.14
N ASP A 64 -5.03 8.36 -20.06
CA ASP A 64 -3.91 7.44 -19.91
C ASP A 64 -2.93 7.67 -21.05
N SER A 65 -1.69 8.06 -20.72
CA SER A 65 -0.67 8.44 -21.71
C SER A 65 -1.14 9.52 -22.70
N GLY A 66 -2.00 10.42 -22.22
CA GLY A 66 -2.58 11.52 -23.02
C GLY A 66 -3.80 11.14 -23.86
N ALA A 67 -4.17 9.85 -23.95
CA ALA A 67 -5.38 9.42 -24.63
C ALA A 67 -6.58 9.38 -23.68
N PRO A 68 -7.75 9.92 -24.04
CA PRO A 68 -8.96 9.84 -23.24
C PRO A 68 -9.41 8.39 -23.09
N GLN A 69 -9.88 8.02 -21.90
CA GLN A 69 -10.33 6.68 -21.57
C GLN A 69 -11.77 6.70 -21.06
N GLU A 70 -12.54 5.69 -21.47
CA GLU A 70 -13.89 5.49 -20.96
C GLU A 70 -13.85 4.85 -19.56
N ILE A 71 -14.47 5.50 -18.58
CA ILE A 71 -14.62 4.97 -17.22
C ILE A 71 -15.79 3.97 -17.24
N GLU A 72 -15.48 2.67 -17.06
CA GLU A 72 -16.48 1.61 -17.07
C GLU A 72 -17.26 1.56 -15.74
N SER A 73 -16.57 1.80 -14.62
CA SER A 73 -17.15 1.77 -13.28
C SER A 73 -16.47 2.76 -12.36
N PHE A 74 -17.27 3.41 -11.53
CA PHE A 74 -16.82 4.26 -10.44
C PHE A 74 -17.73 4.03 -9.23
N SER A 75 -17.16 3.59 -8.10
CA SER A 75 -17.95 3.26 -6.92
C SER A 75 -17.18 3.53 -5.63
N ARG A 76 -17.88 3.99 -4.59
CA ARG A 76 -17.29 4.14 -3.27
C ARG A 76 -16.98 2.75 -2.68
N LEU A 77 -15.86 2.65 -1.99
CA LEU A 77 -15.47 1.45 -1.26
C LEU A 77 -15.85 1.60 0.22
N ASP A 78 -16.85 0.83 0.63
CA ASP A 78 -17.38 0.89 2.01
C ASP A 78 -16.76 -0.17 2.94
N LYS A 79 -15.84 -1.00 2.45
CA LYS A 79 -15.14 -2.02 3.25
C LYS A 79 -14.04 -1.39 4.09
N GLY A 80 -13.63 -2.09 5.16
CA GLY A 80 -12.49 -1.75 6.00
C GLY A 80 -11.18 -1.67 5.24
N SER A 81 -10.24 -0.96 5.80
CA SER A 81 -8.90 -0.73 5.23
C SER A 81 -7.89 -1.69 5.86
N ARG A 82 -6.90 -2.10 5.05
CA ARG A 82 -5.68 -2.76 5.55
C ARG A 82 -4.57 -1.72 5.54
N ILE A 83 -4.08 -1.40 6.73
CA ILE A 83 -3.22 -0.25 6.96
C ILE A 83 -1.87 -0.74 7.51
N VAL A 84 -0.77 -0.21 6.98
CA VAL A 84 0.53 -0.33 7.65
C VAL A 84 0.91 1.02 8.20
N LEU A 85 1.07 1.11 9.52
CA LEU A 85 1.71 2.24 10.18
C LEU A 85 3.20 1.99 10.19
N MET A 86 3.93 2.69 9.32
CA MET A 86 5.36 2.51 9.09
C MET A 86 6.13 3.65 9.75
N ILE A 87 7.01 3.32 10.70
CA ILE A 87 7.66 4.29 11.59
C ILE A 87 9.16 4.28 11.35
N ASP A 88 9.72 5.42 10.99
CA ASP A 88 11.16 5.61 11.00
C ASP A 88 11.69 5.52 12.43
N SER A 89 12.32 4.40 12.73
CA SER A 89 12.93 4.10 14.03
C SER A 89 14.44 4.34 14.04
N SER A 90 14.97 5.06 13.04
CA SER A 90 16.39 5.40 12.98
C SER A 90 16.80 6.42 14.05
N THR A 91 18.08 6.43 14.38
CA THR A 91 18.63 7.43 15.32
C THR A 91 18.81 8.80 14.66
N SER A 92 18.81 8.86 13.32
CA SER A 92 18.91 10.12 12.57
C SER A 92 17.61 10.93 12.51
N LEU A 93 16.45 10.25 12.68
CA LEU A 93 15.16 10.96 12.71
C LEU A 93 15.10 11.94 13.87
N ARG A 94 14.68 13.17 13.60
CA ARG A 94 14.62 14.27 14.59
C ARG A 94 13.29 14.38 15.34
N ALA A 95 12.59 13.26 15.49
CA ALA A 95 11.41 13.17 16.34
C ALA A 95 11.80 12.53 17.68
N GLU A 96 11.25 13.06 18.76
CA GLU A 96 11.37 12.46 20.07
C GLU A 96 10.51 11.20 20.16
N LEU A 97 10.97 10.19 20.93
CA LEU A 97 10.22 8.93 21.09
C LEU A 97 8.77 9.14 21.56
N PRO A 98 8.48 10.05 22.52
CA PRO A 98 7.09 10.35 22.90
C PRO A 98 6.21 10.85 21.75
N ALA A 99 6.76 11.61 20.79
CA ALA A 99 6.01 12.07 19.63
C ALA A 99 5.64 10.91 18.70
N LEU A 100 6.55 9.93 18.50
CA LEU A 100 6.28 8.72 17.75
C LEU A 100 5.23 7.85 18.44
N GLN A 101 5.33 7.69 19.76
CA GLN A 101 4.33 6.95 20.56
C GLN A 101 2.95 7.60 20.52
N LYS A 102 2.91 8.93 20.60
CA LYS A 102 1.68 9.71 20.42
C LYS A 102 1.07 9.49 19.04
N ALA A 103 1.90 9.44 17.99
CA ALA A 103 1.43 9.19 16.64
C ALA A 103 0.80 7.81 16.49
N VAL A 104 1.39 6.76 17.05
CA VAL A 104 0.77 5.42 17.09
C VAL A 104 -0.61 5.49 17.74
N THR A 105 -0.70 6.10 18.92
CA THR A 105 -1.96 6.22 19.66
C THR A 105 -3.00 7.03 18.87
N SER A 106 -2.61 8.17 18.30
CA SER A 106 -3.53 9.02 17.55
C SER A 106 -4.08 8.32 16.30
N VAL A 107 -3.22 7.63 15.54
CA VAL A 107 -3.65 6.91 14.35
C VAL A 107 -4.54 5.71 14.72
N THR A 108 -4.18 4.95 15.76
CA THR A 108 -4.98 3.78 16.19
C THR A 108 -6.35 4.18 16.74
N ASN A 109 -6.48 5.35 17.36
CA ASN A 109 -7.76 5.84 17.87
C ASN A 109 -8.76 6.19 16.76
N GLU A 110 -8.31 6.43 15.54
CA GLU A 110 -9.16 6.73 14.39
C GLU A 110 -9.58 5.49 13.59
N LEU A 111 -9.10 4.29 13.96
CA LEU A 111 -9.50 3.04 13.31
C LEU A 111 -10.96 2.69 13.57
N TYR A 112 -11.61 2.18 12.54
CA TYR A 112 -12.97 1.63 12.64
C TYR A 112 -12.91 0.12 12.88
N SER A 113 -14.05 -0.44 13.29
CA SER A 113 -14.15 -1.85 13.72
C SER A 113 -13.82 -2.87 12.63
N ASP A 114 -13.88 -2.47 11.36
CA ASP A 114 -13.58 -3.31 10.19
C ASP A 114 -12.20 -3.02 9.56
N ASP A 115 -11.44 -2.07 10.13
CA ASP A 115 -10.07 -1.81 9.74
C ASP A 115 -9.10 -2.77 10.44
N GLU A 116 -8.05 -3.17 9.74
CA GLU A 116 -6.91 -3.93 10.29
C GLU A 116 -5.63 -3.13 10.10
N MET A 117 -4.76 -3.12 11.10
CA MET A 117 -3.49 -2.41 11.03
C MET A 117 -2.32 -3.30 11.45
N MET A 118 -1.19 -3.13 10.78
CA MET A 118 0.12 -3.63 11.16
C MET A 118 1.02 -2.46 11.54
N VAL A 119 1.84 -2.60 12.57
CA VAL A 119 2.84 -1.60 12.95
C VAL A 119 4.23 -2.11 12.58
N VAL A 120 4.95 -1.33 11.78
CA VAL A 120 6.30 -1.66 11.29
C VAL A 120 7.26 -0.54 11.68
N GLY A 121 8.35 -0.89 12.34
CA GLY A 121 9.49 0.01 12.50
C GLY A 121 10.51 -0.22 11.39
N PHE A 122 11.13 0.83 10.87
CA PHE A 122 12.22 0.65 9.93
C PHE A 122 13.44 1.50 10.28
N ASN A 123 14.58 0.95 10.00
CA ASN A 123 15.90 1.54 10.05
C ASN A 123 16.75 0.91 8.91
N GLU A 124 17.80 0.19 9.17
CA GLU A 124 18.56 -0.60 8.19
C GLU A 124 17.72 -1.76 7.60
N SER A 125 16.65 -2.16 8.30
CA SER A 125 15.68 -3.17 7.88
C SER A 125 14.26 -2.80 8.37
N ALA A 126 13.23 -3.37 7.73
CA ALA A 126 11.86 -3.30 8.21
C ALA A 126 11.62 -4.43 9.24
N GLU A 127 11.06 -4.09 10.39
CA GLU A 127 10.75 -5.01 11.49
C GLU A 127 9.28 -4.87 11.87
N ILE A 128 8.54 -5.97 11.89
CA ILE A 128 7.15 -5.98 12.36
C ILE A 128 7.15 -5.83 13.88
N ILE A 129 6.58 -4.74 14.37
CA ILE A 129 6.40 -4.47 15.80
C ILE A 129 5.10 -5.10 16.31
N GLU A 130 4.04 -5.04 15.50
CA GLU A 130 2.75 -5.71 15.73
C GLU A 130 2.18 -6.18 14.40
N ASP A 131 1.75 -7.45 14.34
CA ASP A 131 1.15 -8.04 13.14
C ASP A 131 -0.22 -7.43 12.81
N MET A 132 -0.70 -7.69 11.58
CA MET A 132 -2.00 -7.21 11.11
C MET A 132 -3.12 -7.66 12.06
N THR A 133 -3.78 -6.71 12.71
CA THR A 133 -4.82 -6.97 13.71
C THR A 133 -5.82 -5.81 13.79
N PRO A 134 -7.11 -6.07 14.12
CA PRO A 134 -8.06 -5.05 14.49
C PRO A 134 -8.02 -4.70 16.00
N ASP A 135 -7.17 -5.35 16.79
CA ASP A 135 -7.11 -5.20 18.25
C ASP A 135 -6.37 -3.92 18.65
N LEU A 136 -7.13 -2.88 19.01
CA LEU A 136 -6.60 -1.58 19.41
C LEU A 136 -5.64 -1.66 20.60
N THR A 137 -5.87 -2.58 21.54
CA THR A 137 -5.00 -2.75 22.72
C THR A 137 -3.61 -3.20 22.30
N LYS A 138 -3.52 -4.15 21.37
CA LYS A 138 -2.24 -4.61 20.83
C LYS A 138 -1.54 -3.53 20.03
N LEU A 139 -2.28 -2.84 19.18
CA LEU A 139 -1.75 -1.76 18.35
C LEU A 139 -1.19 -0.61 19.21
N GLN A 140 -1.91 -0.19 20.25
CA GLN A 140 -1.43 0.86 21.16
C GLN A 140 -0.22 0.40 21.97
N ALA A 141 -0.18 -0.87 22.41
CA ALA A 141 0.96 -1.46 23.10
C ALA A 141 2.23 -1.52 22.24
N ALA A 142 2.08 -1.54 20.90
CA ALA A 142 3.20 -1.49 19.96
C ALA A 142 4.04 -0.21 20.13
N SER A 143 3.43 0.90 20.56
CA SER A 143 4.15 2.16 20.80
C SER A 143 5.29 2.02 21.80
N GLY A 144 5.13 1.19 22.83
CA GLY A 144 6.16 0.90 23.83
C GLY A 144 7.30 0.00 23.35
N LYS A 145 7.12 -0.65 22.20
CA LYS A 145 8.10 -1.57 21.61
C LYS A 145 9.01 -0.88 20.57
N ILE A 146 8.81 0.41 20.29
CA ILE A 146 9.64 1.16 19.33
C ILE A 146 11.05 1.32 19.87
N ILE A 147 12.04 0.76 19.16
CA ILE A 147 13.46 0.85 19.50
C ILE A 147 14.17 1.64 18.41
N ARG A 148 14.82 2.74 18.80
CA ARG A 148 15.60 3.58 17.88
C ARG A 148 17.00 3.06 17.71
N LYS A 149 17.39 2.76 16.46
CA LYS A 149 18.73 2.28 16.10
C LYS A 149 19.06 2.59 14.64
N GLY A 150 20.36 2.59 14.31
CA GLY A 150 20.85 2.64 12.93
C GLY A 150 20.39 3.83 12.11
N PHE A 151 20.39 3.67 10.78
CA PHE A 151 20.03 4.65 9.78
C PHE A 151 18.86 4.16 8.92
N PRO A 152 18.05 5.06 8.30
CA PRO A 152 16.86 4.63 7.57
C PRO A 152 17.20 4.16 6.16
N ASN A 153 16.83 2.95 5.79
CA ASN A 153 16.77 2.44 4.43
C ASN A 153 15.31 2.46 3.98
N LEU A 154 14.79 3.68 3.75
CA LEU A 154 13.38 3.96 3.49
C LEU A 154 12.86 3.21 2.26
N PHE A 155 13.60 3.23 1.15
CA PHE A 155 13.11 2.66 -0.11
C PHE A 155 13.10 1.13 -0.07
N ASP A 156 14.09 0.49 0.58
CA ASP A 156 14.09 -0.96 0.81
C ASP A 156 12.90 -1.38 1.69
N ALA A 157 12.64 -0.62 2.75
CA ALA A 157 11.54 -0.88 3.65
C ALA A 157 10.17 -0.69 2.98
N LEU A 158 10.01 0.33 2.12
CA LEU A 158 8.77 0.55 1.37
C LEU A 158 8.46 -0.62 0.41
N VAL A 159 9.46 -1.16 -0.30
CA VAL A 159 9.26 -2.32 -1.17
C VAL A 159 8.87 -3.54 -0.37
N ALA A 160 9.59 -3.84 0.72
CA ALA A 160 9.28 -4.99 1.58
C ALA A 160 7.85 -4.93 2.16
N VAL A 161 7.41 -3.73 2.57
CA VAL A 161 6.06 -3.51 3.09
C VAL A 161 5.02 -3.60 1.97
N ALA A 162 5.29 -3.03 0.79
CA ALA A 162 4.37 -3.10 -0.35
C ALA A 162 4.14 -4.55 -0.79
N ASP A 163 5.20 -5.33 -0.94
CA ASP A 163 5.13 -6.75 -1.30
C ASP A 163 4.35 -7.56 -0.25
N SER A 164 4.61 -7.31 1.04
CA SER A 164 3.92 -7.99 2.13
C SER A 164 2.43 -7.65 2.16
N LEU A 165 2.07 -6.38 2.00
CA LEU A 165 0.69 -5.91 2.02
C LEU A 165 -0.08 -6.41 0.80
N GLY A 166 0.53 -6.35 -0.40
CA GLY A 166 -0.04 -6.87 -1.64
C GLY A 166 -0.29 -8.39 -1.58
N ALA A 167 0.69 -9.16 -1.06
CA ALA A 167 0.55 -10.61 -0.90
C ALA A 167 -0.57 -11.01 0.09
N GLN A 168 -0.89 -10.16 1.04
CA GLN A 168 -1.98 -10.38 2.01
C GLN A 168 -3.35 -9.94 1.48
N ALA A 169 -3.42 -9.22 0.37
CA ALA A 169 -4.68 -8.83 -0.25
C ALA A 169 -5.39 -10.05 -0.86
N LYS A 170 -6.53 -10.43 -0.28
CA LYS A 170 -7.23 -11.70 -0.61
C LYS A 170 -8.12 -11.59 -1.85
N THR A 171 -8.69 -10.43 -2.08
CA THR A 171 -9.73 -10.26 -3.11
C THR A 171 -9.34 -9.23 -4.18
N GLY A 172 -8.21 -8.52 -4.00
CA GLY A 172 -7.83 -7.38 -4.84
C GLY A 172 -8.85 -6.22 -4.75
N GLN A 173 -9.73 -6.27 -3.74
CA GLN A 173 -10.79 -5.28 -3.52
C GLN A 173 -10.59 -4.51 -2.21
N GLU A 174 -9.54 -4.80 -1.49
CA GLU A 174 -9.20 -4.14 -0.24
C GLU A 174 -8.68 -2.71 -0.49
N LYS A 175 -8.91 -1.84 0.48
CA LYS A 175 -8.25 -0.53 0.57
C LYS A 175 -6.89 -0.74 1.23
N LEU A 176 -5.81 -0.63 0.47
CA LEU A 176 -4.45 -0.78 0.96
C LEU A 176 -3.82 0.58 1.17
N SER A 177 -3.32 0.84 2.38
CA SER A 177 -2.65 2.10 2.68
C SER A 177 -1.43 1.92 3.57
N ILE A 178 -0.47 2.83 3.39
CA ILE A 178 0.66 3.02 4.29
C ILE A 178 0.54 4.42 4.90
N ILE A 179 0.65 4.51 6.22
CA ILE A 179 0.84 5.77 6.94
C ILE A 179 2.30 5.80 7.38
N LEU A 180 3.11 6.59 6.72
CA LEU A 180 4.55 6.68 6.93
C LEU A 180 4.88 7.84 7.88
N ILE A 181 5.56 7.56 8.98
CA ILE A 181 6.13 8.57 9.88
C ILE A 181 7.62 8.67 9.58
N SER A 182 8.06 9.73 8.91
CA SER A 182 9.46 9.94 8.50
C SER A 182 9.69 11.41 8.10
N ASP A 183 10.95 11.81 7.99
CA ASP A 183 11.38 13.04 7.33
C ASP A 183 11.70 12.85 5.83
N GLY A 184 11.58 11.59 5.34
CA GLY A 184 11.84 11.23 3.95
C GLY A 184 13.31 10.96 3.62
N TYR A 185 14.20 10.98 4.64
CA TYR A 185 15.60 10.67 4.43
C TYR A 185 15.78 9.16 4.18
N ASP A 186 16.56 8.84 3.14
CA ASP A 186 17.02 7.49 2.82
C ASP A 186 18.54 7.45 2.85
N SER A 187 19.12 6.57 3.67
CA SER A 187 20.56 6.46 3.82
C SER A 187 21.19 5.59 2.72
N GLU A 188 21.03 4.29 2.81
CA GLU A 188 21.78 3.33 2.00
C GLU A 188 20.90 2.24 1.37
N SER A 189 19.63 2.54 1.07
CA SER A 189 18.78 1.58 0.34
C SER A 189 19.44 1.11 -0.94
N LYS A 190 19.38 -0.19 -1.21
CA LYS A 190 19.76 -0.80 -2.49
C LYS A 190 18.69 -0.54 -3.55
N THR A 191 17.43 -0.43 -3.13
CA THR A 191 16.31 -0.07 -3.97
C THR A 191 16.42 1.39 -4.40
N LYS A 192 16.17 1.66 -5.68
CA LYS A 192 16.07 3.04 -6.18
C LYS A 192 14.70 3.63 -5.84
N PHE A 193 14.65 4.94 -5.69
CA PHE A 193 13.40 5.69 -5.46
C PHE A 193 12.27 5.30 -6.45
N ALA A 194 12.60 5.23 -7.74
CA ALA A 194 11.62 4.89 -8.78
C ALA A 194 11.06 3.46 -8.62
N ASP A 195 11.85 2.52 -8.11
CA ASP A 195 11.42 1.15 -7.87
C ASP A 195 10.51 1.06 -6.63
N ALA A 196 10.79 1.83 -5.59
CA ALA A 196 9.93 1.93 -4.41
C ALA A 196 8.56 2.53 -4.77
N LEU A 197 8.53 3.64 -5.52
CA LEU A 197 7.28 4.23 -6.00
C LEU A 197 6.51 3.25 -6.90
N ARG A 198 7.22 2.54 -7.78
CA ARG A 198 6.60 1.53 -8.65
C ARG A 198 5.94 0.42 -7.84
N ALA A 199 6.61 -0.14 -6.83
CA ALA A 199 6.03 -1.20 -5.99
C ALA A 199 4.72 -0.77 -5.34
N LEU A 200 4.66 0.44 -4.78
CA LEU A 200 3.43 0.99 -4.22
C LEU A 200 2.31 1.13 -5.26
N GLN A 201 2.65 1.57 -6.48
CA GLN A 201 1.68 1.77 -7.56
C GLN A 201 1.17 0.44 -8.16
N GLU A 202 2.02 -0.60 -8.23
CA GLU A 202 1.65 -1.94 -8.68
C GLU A 202 0.59 -2.55 -7.78
N GLU A 203 0.75 -2.42 -6.46
CA GLU A 203 -0.18 -2.94 -5.46
C GLU A 203 -1.37 -1.99 -5.19
N ASN A 204 -1.48 -0.86 -5.90
CA ASN A 204 -2.51 0.17 -5.67
C ASN A 204 -2.55 0.67 -4.21
N ILE A 205 -1.40 0.75 -3.55
CA ILE A 205 -1.29 1.26 -2.18
C ILE A 205 -1.32 2.78 -2.22
N ILE A 206 -2.15 3.40 -1.37
CA ILE A 206 -2.10 4.85 -1.13
C ILE A 206 -1.16 5.11 0.05
N LEU A 207 -0.16 5.97 -0.15
CA LEU A 207 0.80 6.35 0.89
C LEU A 207 0.47 7.73 1.42
N TYR A 208 0.14 7.80 2.71
CA TYR A 208 0.06 9.04 3.49
C TYR A 208 1.36 9.22 4.26
N ALA A 209 1.83 10.45 4.44
CA ALA A 209 3.00 10.74 5.26
C ALA A 209 2.65 11.67 6.43
N LEU A 210 3.03 11.28 7.64
CA LEU A 210 3.12 12.13 8.82
C LEU A 210 4.56 12.63 8.89
N GLN A 211 4.79 13.82 8.31
CA GLN A 211 6.11 14.35 8.09
C GLN A 211 6.72 14.88 9.38
N VAL A 212 7.90 14.37 9.72
CA VAL A 212 8.80 14.98 10.69
C VAL A 212 9.57 16.11 9.99
N SER A 213 9.53 17.30 10.56
CA SER A 213 10.22 18.45 9.96
C SER A 213 11.73 18.23 9.92
N ASP A 214 12.30 18.18 8.71
CA ASP A 214 13.75 18.15 8.52
C ASP A 214 14.33 19.56 8.63
N ARG A 215 15.22 19.78 9.59
CA ARG A 215 15.93 21.05 9.78
C ARG A 215 17.18 21.18 8.89
N THR A 216 17.64 20.11 8.28
CA THR A 216 18.90 20.08 7.53
C THR A 216 18.77 20.36 6.05
N ARG A 217 17.55 20.38 5.49
CA ARG A 217 17.29 20.47 4.03
C ARG A 217 18.03 19.45 3.16
N GLY A 218 18.44 18.34 3.76
CA GLY A 218 19.07 17.18 3.12
C GLY A 218 20.22 17.53 2.17
N ALA A 219 21.37 16.89 2.32
CA ALA A 219 22.44 16.98 1.32
C ALA A 219 21.94 16.42 -0.02
N LEU A 220 22.25 17.10 -1.13
CA LEU A 220 21.99 16.61 -2.47
C LEU A 220 22.78 15.32 -2.70
N MET A 221 22.11 14.18 -2.75
CA MET A 221 22.70 12.95 -3.27
C MET A 221 22.41 12.86 -4.77
N ARG A 222 23.42 12.49 -5.56
CA ARG A 222 23.36 12.54 -7.03
C ARG A 222 22.24 11.70 -7.64
N ASP A 223 21.86 10.61 -6.95
CA ASP A 223 20.94 9.59 -7.47
C ASP A 223 19.65 9.42 -6.61
N LYS A 224 19.43 10.29 -5.63
CA LYS A 224 18.27 10.26 -4.75
C LYS A 224 17.58 11.62 -4.73
N PRO A 225 16.22 11.68 -4.67
CA PRO A 225 15.52 12.94 -4.44
C PRO A 225 15.87 13.48 -3.04
N LYS A 226 15.72 14.78 -2.85
CA LYS A 226 15.79 15.37 -1.50
C LYS A 226 14.70 14.73 -0.62
N PRO A 227 14.91 14.61 0.69
CA PRO A 227 13.94 13.97 1.59
C PRO A 227 12.50 14.50 1.43
N VAL A 228 12.33 15.82 1.43
CA VAL A 228 11.01 16.43 1.22
C VAL A 228 10.42 16.12 -0.15
N ASP A 229 11.24 16.15 -1.21
CA ASP A 229 10.82 15.82 -2.56
C ASP A 229 10.47 14.32 -2.69
N ALA A 230 11.17 13.44 -1.94
CA ALA A 230 10.87 12.03 -1.87
C ALA A 230 9.48 11.78 -1.28
N LEU A 231 9.16 12.37 -0.13
CA LEU A 231 7.83 12.26 0.48
C LEU A 231 6.75 12.81 -0.44
N ASP A 232 6.97 13.99 -1.04
CA ASP A 232 6.00 14.62 -1.94
C ASP A 232 5.70 13.73 -3.17
N GLN A 233 6.75 13.19 -3.80
CA GLN A 233 6.60 12.33 -4.95
C GLN A 233 5.98 10.95 -4.61
N LEU A 234 6.32 10.36 -3.45
CA LEU A 234 5.73 9.10 -2.99
C LEU A 234 4.24 9.26 -2.70
N THR A 235 3.86 10.31 -1.97
CA THR A 235 2.46 10.58 -1.62
C THR A 235 1.64 10.93 -2.85
N LYS A 236 2.02 11.96 -3.61
CA LYS A 236 1.32 12.37 -4.85
C LYS A 236 1.32 11.26 -5.89
N GLY A 237 2.44 10.52 -6.00
CA GLY A 237 2.57 9.42 -6.95
C GLY A 237 1.62 8.26 -6.69
N THR A 238 1.11 8.11 -5.47
CA THR A 238 0.20 7.05 -5.04
C THR A 238 -1.24 7.53 -4.77
N GLY A 239 -1.49 8.86 -4.80
CA GLY A 239 -2.79 9.47 -4.50
C GLY A 239 -2.99 9.82 -3.03
N GLY A 240 -1.93 9.77 -2.22
CA GLY A 240 -1.94 10.20 -0.83
C GLY A 240 -1.55 11.67 -0.65
N THR A 241 -1.25 12.03 0.60
CA THR A 241 -0.94 13.43 0.99
C THR A 241 0.03 13.43 2.18
N ILE A 242 0.77 14.53 2.33
CA ILE A 242 1.63 14.80 3.49
C ILE A 242 0.86 15.63 4.51
N TYR A 243 0.98 15.23 5.76
CA TYR A 243 0.48 15.97 6.93
C TYR A 243 1.62 16.18 7.94
N PRO A 244 1.61 17.28 8.71
CA PRO A 244 2.63 17.49 9.72
C PRO A 244 2.43 16.55 10.92
N LEU A 245 3.54 16.00 11.45
CA LEU A 245 3.49 15.17 12.67
C LEU A 245 3.08 16.00 13.89
N ASP A 246 3.42 17.29 13.93
CA ASP A 246 3.12 18.16 15.07
C ASP A 246 1.60 18.33 15.33
N SER A 247 0.76 18.09 14.31
CA SER A 247 -0.71 18.10 14.42
C SER A 247 -1.31 16.71 14.22
N VAL A 248 -0.67 15.69 14.76
CA VAL A 248 -0.96 14.27 14.45
C VAL A 248 -2.41 13.87 14.69
N GLU A 249 -3.10 14.40 15.71
CA GLU A 249 -4.52 14.07 15.97
C GLU A 249 -5.43 14.53 14.82
N ALA A 250 -5.24 15.78 14.36
CA ALA A 250 -6.01 16.31 13.23
C ALA A 250 -5.63 15.58 11.93
N SER A 251 -4.34 15.29 11.75
CA SER A 251 -3.82 14.55 10.59
C SER A 251 -4.38 13.14 10.52
N ALA A 252 -4.37 12.39 11.63
CA ALA A 252 -4.91 11.05 11.72
C ALA A 252 -6.40 11.00 11.38
N LYS A 253 -7.17 11.96 11.92
CA LYS A 253 -8.60 12.09 11.61
C LYS A 253 -8.85 12.35 10.12
N THR A 254 -8.07 13.24 9.49
CA THR A 254 -8.22 13.54 8.06
C THR A 254 -7.90 12.30 7.21
N ILE A 255 -6.84 11.56 7.55
CA ILE A 255 -6.49 10.30 6.88
C ILE A 255 -7.60 9.26 7.04
N ALA A 256 -8.16 9.12 8.25
CA ALA A 256 -9.27 8.20 8.50
C ALA A 256 -10.54 8.59 7.72
N ASP A 257 -10.83 9.89 7.61
CA ASP A 257 -11.94 10.41 6.80
C ASP A 257 -11.74 10.10 5.30
N ASP A 258 -10.52 10.21 4.77
CA ASP A 258 -10.19 9.76 3.41
C ASP A 258 -10.53 8.29 3.21
N MET A 259 -10.03 7.44 4.11
CA MET A 259 -10.23 6.00 4.01
C MET A 259 -11.70 5.60 4.17
N ARG A 260 -12.48 6.31 4.95
CA ARG A 260 -13.87 5.96 5.27
C ARG A 260 -14.89 6.58 4.31
N LYS A 261 -14.71 7.86 3.97
CA LYS A 261 -15.76 8.64 3.29
C LYS A 261 -15.44 8.90 1.82
N ASN A 262 -14.15 9.02 1.48
CA ASN A 262 -13.72 9.62 0.23
C ASN A 262 -12.99 8.64 -0.69
N TRP A 263 -12.91 7.36 -0.34
CA TRP A 263 -12.21 6.35 -1.14
C TRP A 263 -13.15 5.68 -2.15
N TYR A 264 -12.80 5.82 -3.42
CA TYR A 264 -13.51 5.26 -4.55
C TYR A 264 -12.61 4.32 -5.34
N ARG A 265 -13.26 3.43 -6.09
CA ARG A 265 -12.64 2.59 -7.10
C ARG A 265 -13.12 2.99 -8.48
N LEU A 266 -12.18 3.26 -9.39
CA LEU A 266 -12.40 3.51 -10.79
C LEU A 266 -11.87 2.32 -11.59
N ILE A 267 -12.66 1.84 -12.56
CA ILE A 267 -12.29 0.76 -13.47
C ILE A 267 -12.44 1.26 -14.90
N TYR A 268 -11.43 1.02 -15.73
CA TYR A 268 -11.45 1.29 -17.16
C TYR A 268 -10.68 0.22 -17.94
N ALA A 269 -10.98 0.05 -19.24
CA ALA A 269 -10.20 -0.79 -20.13
C ALA A 269 -9.34 0.10 -21.06
N PRO A 270 -8.01 0.04 -20.95
CA PRO A 270 -7.12 0.86 -21.75
C PRO A 270 -7.36 0.69 -23.24
N SER A 271 -7.57 1.78 -23.97
CA SER A 271 -7.79 1.80 -25.41
C SER A 271 -6.90 2.85 -26.08
N GLY A 272 -6.44 2.55 -27.31
CA GLY A 272 -5.64 3.48 -28.11
C GLY A 272 -4.23 3.77 -27.59
N ILE A 273 -3.71 2.95 -26.66
CA ILE A 273 -2.40 3.18 -26.01
C ILE A 273 -1.55 1.90 -25.94
N ASN A 274 -0.24 2.08 -25.79
CA ASN A 274 0.68 0.97 -25.53
C ASN A 274 0.67 0.62 -24.02
N THR A 275 0.18 -0.57 -23.67
CA THR A 275 0.08 -1.05 -22.28
C THR A 275 1.34 -1.76 -21.77
N LEU A 276 2.38 -1.89 -22.58
CA LEU A 276 3.64 -2.55 -22.18
C LEU A 276 4.57 -1.62 -21.40
N ASN A 277 4.51 -0.32 -21.69
CA ASN A 277 5.34 0.69 -21.06
C ASN A 277 4.66 1.29 -19.82
N ALA A 278 5.45 1.98 -18.99
CA ALA A 278 4.89 2.83 -17.94
C ALA A 278 4.03 3.94 -18.55
N ARG A 279 2.89 4.23 -17.92
CA ARG A 279 1.85 5.11 -18.44
C ARG A 279 1.51 6.20 -17.45
N ARG A 280 1.45 7.43 -17.90
CA ARG A 280 1.01 8.56 -17.07
C ARG A 280 -0.50 8.59 -17.00
N LEU A 281 -1.02 8.77 -15.81
CA LEU A 281 -2.45 8.88 -15.54
C LEU A 281 -2.78 10.32 -15.15
N LEU A 282 -3.90 10.81 -15.66
CA LEU A 282 -4.47 12.10 -15.30
C LEU A 282 -5.98 11.91 -15.14
N LEU A 283 -6.48 12.17 -13.96
CA LEU A 283 -7.92 12.21 -13.65
C LEU A 283 -8.29 13.66 -13.36
N MET A 284 -9.25 14.19 -14.08
CA MET A 284 -9.68 15.59 -13.97
C MET A 284 -11.16 15.66 -13.61
N SER A 285 -11.52 16.55 -12.70
CA SER A 285 -12.93 16.86 -12.40
C SER A 285 -13.46 17.96 -13.30
N HIS A 286 -14.72 17.86 -13.67
CA HIS A 286 -15.46 18.94 -14.35
C HIS A 286 -15.89 20.04 -13.37
N ASP A 287 -15.88 19.76 -12.06
CA ASP A 287 -16.20 20.72 -11.01
C ASP A 287 -14.94 21.02 -10.20
N GLU A 288 -14.48 22.27 -10.21
CA GLU A 288 -13.29 22.73 -9.49
C GLU A 288 -13.40 22.58 -7.95
N LYS A 289 -14.62 22.39 -7.43
CA LYS A 289 -14.86 22.14 -6.01
C LYS A 289 -14.64 20.67 -5.60
N ILE A 290 -14.43 19.77 -6.54
CA ILE A 290 -14.09 18.38 -6.28
C ILE A 290 -12.58 18.23 -6.37
N GLU A 291 -11.95 17.98 -5.24
CA GLU A 291 -10.52 17.64 -5.18
C GLU A 291 -10.35 16.14 -5.43
N LEU A 292 -9.49 15.79 -6.39
CA LEU A 292 -9.21 14.41 -6.79
C LEU A 292 -7.76 14.05 -6.57
N ARG A 293 -7.53 12.86 -6.02
CA ARG A 293 -6.21 12.27 -5.91
C ARG A 293 -6.24 10.80 -6.33
N THR A 294 -5.29 10.40 -7.16
CA THR A 294 -5.07 9.02 -7.58
C THR A 294 -3.58 8.83 -7.91
N LYS A 295 -3.15 7.60 -8.14
CA LYS A 295 -1.76 7.37 -8.56
C LYS A 295 -1.47 8.08 -9.88
N SER A 296 -0.27 8.67 -9.97
CA SER A 296 0.14 9.48 -11.13
C SER A 296 0.56 8.66 -12.35
N SER A 297 0.83 7.35 -12.15
CA SER A 297 1.23 6.45 -13.23
C SER A 297 0.78 5.02 -12.99
N HIS A 298 0.68 4.27 -14.09
CA HIS A 298 0.57 2.82 -14.08
C HIS A 298 1.92 2.25 -14.52
N PRO A 299 2.61 1.47 -13.67
CA PRO A 299 3.92 0.94 -13.98
C PRO A 299 3.92 0.07 -15.24
N ALA A 300 5.07 -0.01 -15.92
CA ALA A 300 5.28 -1.00 -16.96
C ALA A 300 5.11 -2.39 -16.36
N ARG A 301 4.48 -3.30 -17.09
CA ARG A 301 4.42 -4.69 -16.63
C ARG A 301 5.82 -5.26 -16.58
N TYR A 302 6.31 -5.53 -15.38
CA TYR A 302 7.53 -6.30 -15.21
C TYR A 302 7.27 -7.73 -15.71
N ARG A 303 7.99 -8.16 -16.75
CA ARG A 303 8.17 -9.57 -17.07
C ARG A 303 9.52 -9.96 -16.49
N PRO A 304 9.59 -10.76 -15.43
CA PRO A 304 10.88 -11.37 -15.07
C PRO A 304 11.33 -12.21 -16.26
N ASN A 305 12.58 -11.99 -16.72
CA ASN A 305 13.25 -12.84 -17.69
C ASN A 305 13.50 -14.22 -17.11
#